data_3efed3128a948760d46c84e96d9215f6
#
_entry.id   3efed3128a948760d46c84e96d9215f6
#
_cell.length_a   1.000
_cell.length_b   1.000
_cell.length_c   1.000
_cell.angle_alpha   90.00
_cell.angle_beta   90.00
_cell.angle_gamma   90.00
#
_symmetry.space_group_name_H-M   'P 1'
#
loop_
_entity.id
_entity.type
_entity.pdbx_description
1 polymer ?
#
loop_
_entity_poly.entity_id
_entity_poly.type
_entity_poly.pdbx_seq_one_letter_code
_entity_poly.pdbx_strand_id
1 'polypeptide(L)'
;LLIDKTDNLEEHMWYTQQCLENGWSSTVLAHQIESGLYYRQALADKTTNFKTRLANPFSEQAEEIMKDPYIFDFIPNAKKLREIELEDALVQQITKLLLEFGSGFAFMGRQYPIQVGKREFFIDLLFYNVKLHCYFVVELKTVEFEPEFAGKLSFYLSAVDGELKSPSDNPTIGLLLCKGKDKMVAE
;
A
#
# COMPACT_ATOMS: atom_id res chain seq x y z
N LEU A 1 -3.24 27.98 -0.01
CA LEU A 1 -2.49 26.78 0.42
C LEU A 1 -1.86 26.07 -0.77
N LEU A 2 -2.64 25.65 -1.79
CA LEU A 2 -2.08 24.98 -2.99
C LEU A 2 -1.08 25.87 -3.72
N ILE A 3 -1.48 27.08 -4.07
CA ILE A 3 -0.66 28.04 -4.83
C ILE A 3 0.70 28.33 -4.15
N ASP A 4 0.71 28.34 -2.83
CA ASP A 4 1.92 28.69 -2.06
C ASP A 4 2.84 27.48 -1.78
N LYS A 5 2.32 26.24 -1.94
CA LYS A 5 3.02 25.01 -1.54
C LYS A 5 3.28 24.03 -2.66
N THR A 6 2.89 24.33 -3.89
CA THR A 6 3.17 23.50 -5.08
C THR A 6 4.15 24.20 -6.01
N ASP A 7 5.06 23.44 -6.62
CA ASP A 7 6.18 23.99 -7.40
C ASP A 7 5.79 24.36 -8.84
N ASN A 8 4.77 23.72 -9.38
CA ASN A 8 4.34 23.90 -10.77
C ASN A 8 2.83 23.66 -10.96
N LEU A 9 2.34 24.01 -12.16
CA LEU A 9 0.93 23.91 -12.50
C LEU A 9 0.42 22.47 -12.54
N GLU A 10 1.23 21.51 -12.99
CA GLU A 10 0.85 20.10 -13.09
C GLU A 10 0.62 19.52 -11.70
N GLU A 11 1.53 19.75 -10.79
CA GLU A 11 1.41 19.36 -9.39
C GLU A 11 0.17 20.00 -8.74
N HIS A 12 -0.04 21.31 -8.98
CA HIS A 12 -1.22 22.03 -8.49
C HIS A 12 -2.53 21.39 -8.97
N MET A 13 -2.63 21.11 -10.26
CA MET A 13 -3.81 20.48 -10.87
C MET A 13 -4.02 19.07 -10.31
N TRP A 14 -2.96 18.31 -10.17
CA TRP A 14 -3.03 16.96 -9.61
C TRP A 14 -3.58 16.96 -8.18
N TYR A 15 -3.03 17.80 -7.27
CA TYR A 15 -3.55 17.90 -5.91
C TYR A 15 -4.99 18.43 -5.86
N THR A 16 -5.36 19.31 -6.77
CA THR A 16 -6.75 19.78 -6.89
C THR A 16 -7.68 18.61 -7.22
N GLN A 17 -7.32 17.79 -8.19
CA GLN A 17 -8.07 16.60 -8.57
C GLN A 17 -8.17 15.61 -7.40
N GLN A 18 -7.06 15.33 -6.73
CA GLN A 18 -7.05 14.46 -5.56
C GLN A 18 -7.95 14.95 -4.41
N CYS A 19 -8.03 16.26 -4.19
CA CYS A 19 -8.95 16.85 -3.22
C CYS A 19 -10.41 16.58 -3.58
N LEU A 20 -10.78 16.74 -4.85
CA LEU A 20 -12.14 16.49 -5.33
C LEU A 20 -12.53 15.02 -5.21
N GLU A 21 -11.63 14.11 -5.57
CA GLU A 21 -11.89 12.66 -5.57
C GLU A 21 -11.94 12.04 -4.16
N ASN A 22 -11.11 12.55 -3.26
CA ASN A 22 -10.91 11.95 -1.93
C ASN A 22 -11.51 12.76 -0.79
N GLY A 23 -12.07 13.95 -1.07
CA GLY A 23 -12.69 14.81 -0.07
C GLY A 23 -11.71 15.29 1.01
N TRP A 24 -10.44 15.56 0.67
CA TRP A 24 -9.42 15.95 1.65
C TRP A 24 -9.74 17.27 2.34
N SER A 25 -9.60 17.30 3.65
CA SER A 25 -9.56 18.56 4.40
C SER A 25 -8.26 19.32 4.11
N SER A 26 -8.24 20.62 4.43
CA SER A 26 -7.02 21.44 4.28
C SER A 26 -5.81 20.88 5.05
N THR A 27 -6.07 20.25 6.21
CA THR A 27 -5.01 19.62 7.02
C THR A 27 -4.45 18.36 6.34
N VAL A 28 -5.33 17.52 5.78
CA VAL A 28 -4.90 16.33 5.02
C VAL A 28 -4.14 16.75 3.77
N LEU A 29 -4.66 17.72 3.02
CA LEU A 29 -3.98 18.25 1.83
C LEU A 29 -2.59 18.80 2.17
N ALA A 30 -2.46 19.60 3.22
CA ALA A 30 -1.16 20.13 3.66
C ALA A 30 -0.17 19.00 3.96
N HIS A 31 -0.61 17.98 4.68
CA HIS A 31 0.21 16.80 4.99
C HIS A 31 0.64 16.06 3.72
N GLN A 32 -0.27 15.85 2.76
CA GLN A 32 0.05 15.14 1.51
C GLN A 32 1.04 15.93 0.64
N ILE A 33 0.94 17.27 0.59
CA ILE A 33 1.92 18.12 -0.09
C ILE A 33 3.28 18.03 0.62
N GLU A 34 3.31 18.19 1.94
CA GLU A 34 4.55 18.15 2.74
C GLU A 34 5.26 16.78 2.66
N SER A 35 4.50 15.70 2.52
CA SER A 35 5.04 14.35 2.30
C SER A 35 5.43 14.08 0.84
N GLY A 36 5.27 15.03 -0.07
CA GLY A 36 5.62 14.88 -1.49
C GLY A 36 4.82 13.82 -2.22
N LEU A 37 3.52 13.69 -1.92
CA LEU A 37 2.68 12.62 -2.47
C LEU A 37 2.67 12.61 -4.00
N TYR A 38 2.65 13.77 -4.67
CA TYR A 38 2.70 13.87 -6.12
C TYR A 38 3.88 13.12 -6.72
N TYR A 39 5.06 13.33 -6.15
CA TYR A 39 6.29 12.68 -6.62
C TYR A 39 6.30 11.17 -6.36
N ARG A 40 5.77 10.74 -5.21
CA ARG A 40 5.73 9.33 -4.80
C ARG A 40 4.64 8.52 -5.49
N GLN A 41 3.55 9.16 -5.90
CA GLN A 41 2.39 8.47 -6.48
C GLN A 41 2.28 8.69 -7.99
N ALA A 42 2.40 9.91 -8.48
CA ALA A 42 2.22 10.24 -9.89
C ALA A 42 3.50 10.08 -10.72
N LEU A 43 4.66 10.43 -10.16
CA LEU A 43 5.93 10.48 -10.91
C LEU A 43 6.89 9.35 -10.59
N ALA A 44 6.67 8.59 -9.51
CA ALA A 44 7.58 7.51 -9.13
C ALA A 44 7.62 6.39 -10.18
N ASP A 45 8.82 5.87 -10.43
CA ASP A 45 9.03 4.65 -11.22
C ASP A 45 8.86 3.44 -10.30
N LYS A 46 7.63 2.92 -10.25
CA LYS A 46 7.22 1.87 -9.34
C LYS A 46 7.60 0.49 -9.87
N THR A 47 8.15 -0.35 -9.02
CA THR A 47 8.44 -1.74 -9.37
C THR A 47 7.18 -2.58 -9.15
N THR A 48 6.40 -2.79 -10.23
CA THR A 48 5.17 -3.61 -10.21
C THR A 48 5.17 -4.64 -11.33
N ASN A 49 4.37 -5.70 -11.18
CA ASN A 49 4.11 -6.67 -12.25
C ASN A 49 2.66 -6.57 -12.78
N PHE A 50 1.92 -5.52 -12.40
CA PHE A 50 0.49 -5.37 -12.68
C PHE A 50 0.15 -5.48 -14.16
N LYS A 51 0.91 -4.84 -15.04
CA LYS A 51 0.69 -4.89 -16.50
C LYS A 51 0.77 -6.29 -17.09
N THR A 52 1.49 -7.19 -16.43
CA THR A 52 1.66 -8.59 -16.88
C THR A 52 0.72 -9.57 -16.20
N ARG A 53 0.19 -9.23 -15.03
CA ARG A 53 -0.64 -10.11 -14.19
C ARG A 53 -2.11 -9.72 -14.14
N LEU A 54 -2.44 -8.46 -14.31
CA LEU A 54 -3.79 -7.93 -14.16
C LEU A 54 -4.32 -7.44 -15.51
N ALA A 55 -5.62 -7.65 -15.75
CA ALA A 55 -6.28 -7.14 -16.94
C ALA A 55 -6.56 -5.63 -16.82
N ASN A 56 -6.56 -4.91 -17.96
CA ASN A 56 -7.04 -3.53 -18.01
C ASN A 56 -8.57 -3.48 -17.83
N PRO A 57 -9.11 -2.45 -17.20
CA PRO A 57 -8.43 -1.26 -16.63
C PRO A 57 -7.88 -1.47 -15.20
N PHE A 58 -8.05 -2.66 -14.62
CA PHE A 58 -7.67 -2.91 -13.23
C PHE A 58 -6.16 -2.73 -12.98
N SER A 59 -5.30 -3.14 -13.92
CA SER A 59 -3.86 -2.94 -13.83
C SER A 59 -3.47 -1.46 -13.74
N GLU A 60 -4.12 -0.58 -14.49
CA GLU A 60 -3.89 0.86 -14.48
C GLU A 60 -4.36 1.48 -13.15
N GLN A 61 -5.57 1.13 -12.73
CA GLN A 61 -6.13 1.58 -11.46
C GLN A 61 -5.27 1.15 -10.24
N ALA A 62 -4.75 -0.07 -10.25
CA ALA A 62 -3.85 -0.56 -9.23
C ALA A 62 -2.52 0.23 -9.23
N GLU A 63 -1.96 0.51 -10.40
CA GLU A 63 -0.73 1.30 -10.54
C GLU A 63 -0.89 2.72 -9.99
N GLU A 64 -2.02 3.37 -10.26
CA GLU A 64 -2.30 4.74 -9.82
C GLU A 64 -2.32 4.92 -8.31
N ILE A 65 -2.80 3.93 -7.55
CA ILE A 65 -2.90 4.04 -6.09
C ILE A 65 -1.60 3.70 -5.36
N MET A 66 -0.65 3.02 -6.02
CA MET A 66 0.63 2.67 -5.41
C MET A 66 1.52 3.90 -5.24
N LYS A 67 2.39 3.85 -4.25
CA LYS A 67 3.40 4.87 -3.93
C LYS A 67 4.77 4.25 -3.87
N ASP A 68 5.79 5.01 -4.20
CA ASP A 68 7.18 4.64 -4.01
C ASP A 68 8.01 5.90 -3.67
N PRO A 69 8.55 6.00 -2.45
CA PRO A 69 8.39 5.07 -1.32
C PRO A 69 7.10 5.32 -0.50
N TYR A 70 6.74 4.35 0.34
CA TYR A 70 5.83 4.58 1.47
C TYR A 70 6.57 5.24 2.62
N ILE A 71 5.93 6.21 3.30
CA ILE A 71 6.54 6.98 4.39
C ILE A 71 5.92 6.56 5.73
N PHE A 72 6.78 6.13 6.65
CA PHE A 72 6.39 5.74 8.01
C PHE A 72 7.06 6.61 9.09
N ASP A 73 7.21 7.91 8.81
CA ASP A 73 7.82 8.88 9.71
C ASP A 73 7.09 9.00 11.06
N PHE A 74 5.82 8.61 11.09
CA PHE A 74 5.02 8.54 12.30
C PHE A 74 5.40 7.37 13.21
N ILE A 75 6.29 6.47 12.77
CA ILE A 75 6.84 5.38 13.60
C ILE A 75 8.26 5.78 14.04
N PRO A 76 8.47 6.09 15.32
CA PRO A 76 9.80 6.42 15.80
C PRO A 76 10.79 5.27 15.59
N ASN A 77 11.95 5.59 14.99
CA ASN A 77 13.01 4.60 14.74
C ASN A 77 12.58 3.37 13.91
N ALA A 78 11.59 3.48 13.01
CA ALA A 78 11.08 2.38 12.19
C ALA A 78 12.20 1.52 11.58
N LYS A 79 13.28 2.14 11.09
CA LYS A 79 14.46 1.47 10.51
C LYS A 79 15.24 0.57 11.49
N LYS A 80 15.00 0.66 12.79
CA LYS A 80 15.70 -0.14 13.83
C LYS A 80 14.82 -1.23 14.43
N LEU A 81 13.53 -1.22 14.16
CA LEU A 81 12.59 -2.19 14.69
C LEU A 81 12.72 -3.55 13.98
N ARG A 82 12.42 -4.63 14.71
CA ARG A 82 12.19 -5.96 14.15
C ARG A 82 10.81 -5.99 13.48
N GLU A 83 10.56 -6.97 12.61
CA GLU A 83 9.30 -7.09 11.86
C GLU A 83 8.06 -7.01 12.79
N ILE A 84 8.04 -7.80 13.85
CA ILE A 84 6.93 -7.81 14.82
C ILE A 84 6.74 -6.47 15.54
N GLU A 85 7.82 -5.78 15.87
CA GLU A 85 7.79 -4.47 16.53
C GLU A 85 7.31 -3.37 15.56
N LEU A 86 7.70 -3.46 14.29
CA LEU A 86 7.24 -2.57 13.24
C LEU A 86 5.74 -2.78 12.98
N GLU A 87 5.31 -4.02 12.89
CA GLU A 87 3.90 -4.39 12.74
C GLU A 87 3.04 -3.84 13.88
N ASP A 88 3.46 -4.06 15.13
CA ASP A 88 2.77 -3.53 16.32
C ASP A 88 2.68 -1.99 16.27
N ALA A 89 3.77 -1.32 15.94
CA ALA A 89 3.81 0.14 15.84
C ALA A 89 2.90 0.68 14.72
N LEU A 90 2.86 0.03 13.57
CA LEU A 90 1.97 0.38 12.44
C LEU A 90 0.50 0.24 12.85
N VAL A 91 0.14 -0.84 13.51
CA VAL A 91 -1.25 -1.06 13.96
C VAL A 91 -1.65 -0.11 15.08
N GLN A 92 -0.75 0.24 16.00
CA GLN A 92 -1.00 1.27 17.01
C GLN A 92 -1.25 2.65 16.37
N GLN A 93 -0.69 2.91 15.20
CA GLN A 93 -0.88 4.14 14.43
C GLN A 93 -1.76 3.93 13.20
N ILE A 94 -2.75 3.02 13.29
CA ILE A 94 -3.55 2.57 12.14
C ILE A 94 -4.16 3.72 11.34
N THR A 95 -4.60 4.79 11.99
CA THR A 95 -5.15 5.97 11.30
C THR A 95 -4.11 6.61 10.37
N LYS A 96 -2.87 6.72 10.82
CA LYS A 96 -1.77 7.29 10.01
C LYS A 96 -1.35 6.32 8.90
N LEU A 97 -1.35 5.03 9.19
CA LEU A 97 -1.09 3.99 8.19
C LEU A 97 -2.14 4.02 7.07
N LEU A 98 -3.42 4.14 7.41
CA LEU A 98 -4.50 4.28 6.42
C LEU A 98 -4.42 5.58 5.62
N LEU A 99 -3.99 6.69 6.24
CA LEU A 99 -3.72 7.94 5.52
C LEU A 99 -2.54 7.79 4.55
N GLU A 100 -1.51 7.07 4.94
CA GLU A 100 -0.37 6.79 4.04
C GLU A 100 -0.78 5.85 2.90
N PHE A 101 -1.56 4.81 3.15
CA PHE A 101 -2.08 3.96 2.07
C PHE A 101 -3.02 4.73 1.13
N GLY A 102 -3.81 5.63 1.67
CA GLY A 102 -4.71 6.48 0.89
C GLY A 102 -6.17 6.06 0.98
N SER A 103 -6.99 6.65 0.12
CA SER A 103 -8.43 6.49 0.15
C SER A 103 -8.87 5.10 -0.31
N GLY A 104 -9.90 4.58 0.35
CA GLY A 104 -10.54 3.31 0.00
C GLY A 104 -9.99 2.10 0.74
N PHE A 105 -8.93 2.22 1.52
CA PHE A 105 -8.40 1.11 2.30
C PHE A 105 -9.17 0.90 3.61
N ALA A 106 -9.54 -0.34 3.88
CA ALA A 106 -10.11 -0.83 5.13
C ALA A 106 -9.17 -1.87 5.74
N PHE A 107 -8.81 -1.70 7.01
CA PHE A 107 -7.97 -2.65 7.72
C PHE A 107 -8.78 -3.87 8.15
N MET A 108 -8.37 -5.06 7.72
CA MET A 108 -9.03 -6.33 8.02
C MET A 108 -8.41 -7.04 9.23
N GLY A 109 -7.09 -6.90 9.41
CA GLY A 109 -6.41 -7.49 10.55
C GLY A 109 -4.89 -7.55 10.39
N ARG A 110 -4.23 -7.81 11.52
CA ARG A 110 -2.81 -8.17 11.59
C ARG A 110 -2.67 -9.65 11.94
N GLN A 111 -1.54 -10.26 11.55
CA GLN A 111 -1.31 -11.69 11.73
C GLN A 111 -2.58 -12.47 11.39
N TYR A 112 -3.13 -12.09 10.22
CA TYR A 112 -4.43 -12.61 9.80
C TYR A 112 -4.31 -14.09 9.47
N PRO A 113 -5.03 -14.99 10.19
CA PRO A 113 -4.94 -16.42 9.95
C PRO A 113 -5.62 -16.79 8.64
N ILE A 114 -4.91 -17.56 7.81
CA ILE A 114 -5.46 -18.13 6.59
C ILE A 114 -5.18 -19.64 6.55
N GLN A 115 -6.23 -20.42 6.32
CA GLN A 115 -6.14 -21.88 6.26
C GLN A 115 -5.87 -22.32 4.82
N VAL A 116 -4.79 -23.06 4.58
CA VAL A 116 -4.52 -23.66 3.28
C VAL A 116 -4.35 -25.18 3.47
N GLY A 117 -5.33 -25.93 3.05
CA GLY A 117 -5.41 -27.35 3.33
C GLY A 117 -5.49 -27.64 4.85
N LYS A 118 -4.47 -28.33 5.39
CA LYS A 118 -4.39 -28.64 6.83
C LYS A 118 -3.48 -27.71 7.62
N ARG A 119 -2.91 -26.68 6.98
CA ARG A 119 -1.97 -25.76 7.61
C ARG A 119 -2.58 -24.38 7.75
N GLU A 120 -2.28 -23.74 8.86
CA GLU A 120 -2.58 -22.35 9.11
C GLU A 120 -1.34 -21.50 8.84
N PHE A 121 -1.56 -20.36 8.19
CA PHE A 121 -0.54 -19.37 7.87
C PHE A 121 -1.02 -18.01 8.37
N PHE A 122 -0.09 -17.07 8.53
CA PHE A 122 -0.40 -15.74 9.06
C PHE A 122 0.11 -14.67 8.10
N ILE A 123 -0.79 -13.81 7.68
CA ILE A 123 -0.50 -12.63 6.85
C ILE A 123 -0.18 -11.48 7.80
N ASP A 124 0.94 -10.79 7.61
CA ASP A 124 1.36 -9.70 8.51
C ASP A 124 0.27 -8.65 8.65
N LEU A 125 -0.16 -8.02 7.54
CA LEU A 125 -1.29 -7.09 7.51
C LEU A 125 -2.20 -7.40 6.31
N LEU A 126 -3.50 -7.48 6.56
CA LEU A 126 -4.51 -7.65 5.53
C LEU A 126 -5.40 -6.41 5.45
N PHE A 127 -5.63 -5.92 4.24
CA PHE A 127 -6.56 -4.83 3.93
C PHE A 127 -7.53 -5.24 2.83
N TYR A 128 -8.61 -4.48 2.71
CA TYR A 128 -9.50 -4.51 1.55
C TYR A 128 -9.60 -3.11 0.96
N ASN A 129 -9.52 -2.97 -0.35
CA ASN A 129 -9.71 -1.70 -1.01
C ASN A 129 -11.08 -1.66 -1.68
N VAL A 130 -11.95 -0.78 -1.18
CA VAL A 130 -13.35 -0.67 -1.65
C VAL A 130 -13.48 -0.04 -3.02
N LYS A 131 -12.48 0.70 -3.52
CA LYS A 131 -12.50 1.28 -4.87
C LYS A 131 -12.08 0.28 -5.92
N LEU A 132 -11.09 -0.53 -5.59
CA LEU A 132 -10.56 -1.58 -6.46
C LEU A 132 -11.30 -2.90 -6.31
N HIS A 133 -12.17 -3.03 -5.29
CA HIS A 133 -12.85 -4.30 -4.97
C HIS A 133 -11.86 -5.47 -4.90
N CYS A 134 -10.79 -5.33 -4.12
CA CYS A 134 -9.81 -6.39 -3.95
C CYS A 134 -9.15 -6.36 -2.57
N TYR A 135 -8.59 -7.50 -2.16
CA TYR A 135 -7.74 -7.59 -0.99
C TYR A 135 -6.34 -7.07 -1.27
N PHE A 136 -5.69 -6.56 -0.23
CA PHE A 136 -4.29 -6.19 -0.21
C PHE A 136 -3.58 -6.97 0.90
N VAL A 137 -2.64 -7.78 0.51
CA VAL A 137 -1.72 -8.48 1.42
C VAL A 137 -0.47 -7.64 1.56
N VAL A 138 -0.15 -7.23 2.77
CA VAL A 138 1.08 -6.48 3.06
C VAL A 138 2.01 -7.38 3.86
N GLU A 139 3.17 -7.66 3.31
CA GLU A 139 4.26 -8.39 3.95
C GLU A 139 5.36 -7.40 4.35
N LEU A 140 5.79 -7.46 5.60
CA LEU A 140 6.80 -6.57 6.16
C LEU A 140 8.15 -7.28 6.25
N LYS A 141 9.21 -6.61 5.79
CA LYS A 141 10.59 -7.09 5.93
C LYS A 141 11.49 -5.98 6.43
N THR A 142 12.18 -6.24 7.54
CA THR A 142 13.14 -5.30 8.10
C THR A 142 14.56 -5.47 7.57
N VAL A 143 14.70 -6.21 6.49
CA VAL A 143 15.91 -6.46 5.70
C VAL A 143 15.74 -5.96 4.27
N GLU A 144 16.82 -5.96 3.48
CA GLU A 144 16.75 -5.66 2.06
C GLU A 144 15.94 -6.72 1.32
N PHE A 145 15.45 -6.35 0.12
CA PHE A 145 14.67 -7.27 -0.72
C PHE A 145 15.47 -8.52 -1.09
N GLU A 146 14.82 -9.68 -0.91
CA GLU A 146 15.29 -10.99 -1.38
C GLU A 146 14.19 -11.64 -2.25
N PRO A 147 14.54 -12.34 -3.36
CA PRO A 147 13.55 -12.96 -4.27
C PRO A 147 12.60 -13.94 -3.59
N GLU A 148 13.02 -14.58 -2.50
CA GLU A 148 12.21 -15.51 -1.72
C GLU A 148 10.98 -14.84 -1.10
N PHE A 149 11.06 -13.55 -0.80
CA PHE A 149 9.92 -12.80 -0.23
C PHE A 149 8.78 -12.65 -1.24
N ALA A 150 9.09 -12.44 -2.52
CA ALA A 150 8.10 -12.43 -3.58
C ALA A 150 7.38 -13.79 -3.70
N GLY A 151 8.12 -14.90 -3.57
CA GLY A 151 7.52 -16.23 -3.55
C GLY A 151 6.55 -16.46 -2.40
N LYS A 152 6.89 -15.99 -1.18
CA LYS A 152 6.00 -16.04 -0.02
C LYS A 152 4.77 -15.16 -0.24
N LEU A 153 4.95 -13.96 -0.76
CA LEU A 153 3.85 -13.04 -1.07
C LEU A 153 2.90 -13.67 -2.10
N SER A 154 3.40 -14.18 -3.23
CA SER A 154 2.59 -14.86 -4.26
C SER A 154 1.79 -16.03 -3.70
N PHE A 155 2.35 -16.79 -2.75
CA PHE A 155 1.60 -17.84 -2.06
C PHE A 155 0.40 -17.27 -1.28
N TYR A 156 0.60 -16.17 -0.55
CA TYR A 156 -0.49 -15.52 0.19
C TYR A 156 -1.57 -14.93 -0.74
N LEU A 157 -1.17 -14.34 -1.89
CA LEU A 157 -2.15 -13.85 -2.86
C LEU A 157 -3.07 -14.98 -3.35
N SER A 158 -2.47 -16.11 -3.70
CA SER A 158 -3.22 -17.29 -4.14
C SER A 158 -4.13 -17.84 -3.03
N ALA A 159 -3.66 -17.83 -1.77
CA ALA A 159 -4.45 -18.28 -0.64
C ALA A 159 -5.66 -17.35 -0.37
N VAL A 160 -5.46 -16.04 -0.41
CA VAL A 160 -6.54 -15.05 -0.24
C VAL A 160 -7.55 -15.14 -1.38
N ASP A 161 -7.08 -15.30 -2.61
CA ASP A 161 -7.95 -15.47 -3.78
C ASP A 161 -8.80 -16.76 -3.70
N GLY A 162 -8.23 -17.82 -3.11
CA GLY A 162 -8.93 -19.09 -2.96
C GLY A 162 -9.92 -19.15 -1.78
N GLU A 163 -9.57 -18.49 -0.66
CA GLU A 163 -10.28 -18.69 0.61
C GLU A 163 -11.16 -17.50 1.03
N LEU A 164 -10.78 -16.26 0.66
CA LEU A 164 -11.46 -15.04 1.13
C LEU A 164 -12.20 -14.29 0.03
N LYS A 165 -11.63 -14.30 -1.19
CA LYS A 165 -12.12 -13.49 -2.30
C LYS A 165 -13.52 -13.90 -2.75
N SER A 166 -14.44 -12.94 -2.86
CA SER A 166 -15.73 -13.13 -3.50
C SER A 166 -15.62 -13.22 -5.02
N PRO A 167 -16.55 -13.87 -5.72
CA PRO A 167 -16.55 -13.93 -7.20
C PRO A 167 -16.57 -12.56 -7.89
N SER A 168 -17.11 -11.55 -7.21
CA SER A 168 -17.17 -10.17 -7.71
C SER A 168 -15.90 -9.36 -7.45
N ASP A 169 -14.97 -9.88 -6.66
CA ASP A 169 -13.74 -9.18 -6.34
C ASP A 169 -12.69 -9.36 -7.44
N ASN A 170 -11.90 -8.34 -7.63
CA ASN A 170 -10.70 -8.40 -8.47
C ASN A 170 -9.61 -9.24 -7.80
N PRO A 171 -8.58 -9.65 -8.54
CA PRO A 171 -7.43 -10.38 -7.98
C PRO A 171 -6.80 -9.63 -6.81
N THR A 172 -6.36 -10.36 -5.80
CA THR A 172 -5.65 -9.81 -4.65
C THR A 172 -4.32 -9.19 -5.06
N ILE A 173 -4.00 -8.03 -4.49
CA ILE A 173 -2.74 -7.32 -4.69
C ILE A 173 -1.82 -7.56 -3.50
N GLY A 174 -0.54 -7.80 -3.76
CA GLY A 174 0.51 -7.92 -2.76
C GLY A 174 1.38 -6.68 -2.69
N LEU A 175 1.73 -6.29 -1.49
CA LEU A 175 2.65 -5.20 -1.21
C LEU A 175 3.76 -5.71 -0.29
N LEU A 176 4.97 -5.76 -0.81
CA LEU A 176 6.16 -6.12 -0.03
C LEU A 176 6.89 -4.85 0.38
N LEU A 177 6.92 -4.58 1.68
CA LEU A 177 7.62 -3.44 2.27
C LEU A 177 8.94 -3.91 2.88
N CYS A 178 10.05 -3.58 2.23
CA CYS A 178 11.40 -3.95 2.66
C CYS A 178 12.16 -2.76 3.24
N LYS A 179 13.13 -3.05 4.11
CA LYS A 179 14.10 -2.09 4.60
C LYS A 179 15.24 -1.93 3.58
N GLY A 180 15.60 -0.71 3.26
CA GLY A 180 16.71 -0.40 2.35
C GLY A 180 16.22 0.14 1.03
N LYS A 181 17.00 1.04 0.45
CA LYS A 181 16.72 1.85 -0.73
C LYS A 181 15.26 1.77 -1.20
N ASP A 182 14.44 2.55 -0.57
CA ASP A 182 13.25 3.19 -1.11
C ASP A 182 12.59 2.53 -2.36
N LYS A 183 12.66 1.20 -2.48
CA LYS A 183 12.00 0.47 -3.57
C LYS A 183 10.98 -0.48 -3.00
N MET A 184 9.75 -0.23 -3.35
CA MET A 184 8.63 -1.12 -3.15
C MET A 184 8.61 -2.15 -4.28
N VAL A 185 8.33 -3.40 -3.94
CA VAL A 185 7.94 -4.42 -4.92
C VAL A 185 6.47 -4.72 -4.69
N ALA A 186 5.61 -4.42 -5.66
CA ALA A 186 4.21 -4.78 -5.64
C ALA A 186 3.91 -5.91 -6.66
N GLU A 187 3.20 -6.93 -6.23
CA GLU A 187 2.72 -8.07 -7.02
C GLU A 187 1.20 -8.17 -7.07
#